data_bbdd15b7330a665e11cd9bc46883d0b0
#
_entry.id   bbdd15b7330a665e11cd9bc46883d0b0
#
_cell.length_a   1.000
_cell.length_b   1.000
_cell.length_c   1.000
_cell.angle_alpha   90.00
_cell.angle_beta   90.00
_cell.angle_gamma   90.00
#
_symmetry.space_group_name_H-M   'P 1'
#
loop_
_entity.id
_entity.type
_entity.pdbx_description
1 polymer ?
#
loop_
_entity_poly.entity_id
_entity_poly.type
_entity_poly.pdbx_seq_one_letter_code
_entity_poly.pdbx_strand_id
1 'polypeptide(L)'
;MAGDFKISDYTKVRNIGISAHIDSGKTTLSERILFYTGKIHKIEEVKGKSGVGATMDSMDLEREKGITIQSAATYCIWGDYNINLIDTPGHVDFTIEVERALRVLDGAILVLCAVAGVQSQSITVDRQMKRYGVPRLAFINKMDRAGANPFRVVQMLREKLNHNAHLVTYPIGAEDQFKGIVDLL
;
A
#
# COMPACT_ATOMS: atom_id res chain seq x y z
N MET A 1 15.05 20.01 14.31
CA MET A 1 16.33 19.26 14.29
C MET A 1 15.97 17.80 14.04
N ALA A 2 16.20 17.29 12.84
CA ALA A 2 16.07 15.86 12.55
C ALA A 2 17.25 15.18 13.25
N GLY A 3 16.97 14.49 14.37
CA GLY A 3 17.97 13.68 15.04
C GLY A 3 18.44 12.59 14.09
N ASP A 4 19.76 12.47 13.90
CA ASP A 4 20.38 11.37 13.16
C ASP A 4 19.95 10.06 13.80
N PHE A 5 18.98 9.39 13.15
CA PHE A 5 18.49 8.10 13.61
C PHE A 5 19.57 7.05 13.32
N LYS A 6 20.30 6.68 14.36
CA LYS A 6 21.34 5.65 14.27
C LYS A 6 20.64 4.29 14.38
N ILE A 7 20.58 3.53 13.30
CA ILE A 7 20.11 2.14 13.32
C ILE A 7 21.10 1.35 14.20
N SER A 8 20.68 0.99 15.40
CA SER A 8 21.48 0.22 16.35
C SER A 8 21.39 -1.29 16.14
N ASP A 9 20.31 -1.75 15.50
CA ASP A 9 20.02 -3.16 15.28
C ASP A 9 19.35 -3.38 13.92
N TYR A 10 20.11 -3.91 12.97
CA TYR A 10 19.61 -4.21 11.61
C TYR A 10 18.58 -5.34 11.58
N THR A 11 18.52 -6.19 12.62
CA THR A 11 17.51 -7.26 12.71
C THR A 11 16.10 -6.72 12.91
N LYS A 12 15.97 -5.44 13.31
CA LYS A 12 14.70 -4.73 13.48
C LYS A 12 14.33 -3.82 12.31
N VAL A 13 15.07 -3.85 11.23
CA VAL A 13 14.73 -3.11 10.00
C VAL A 13 13.83 -3.96 9.11
N ARG A 14 12.78 -3.35 8.55
CA ARG A 14 11.87 -3.99 7.60
C ARG A 14 11.62 -3.08 6.40
N ASN A 15 11.86 -3.62 5.22
CA ASN A 15 11.57 -2.96 3.95
C ASN A 15 10.20 -3.45 3.45
N ILE A 16 9.20 -2.59 3.49
CA ILE A 16 7.83 -2.93 3.13
C ILE A 16 7.44 -2.14 1.89
N GLY A 17 7.10 -2.86 0.82
CA GLY A 17 6.58 -2.27 -0.42
C GLY A 17 5.08 -2.06 -0.36
N ILE A 18 4.60 -0.96 -0.95
CA ILE A 18 3.17 -0.73 -1.14
C ILE A 18 2.89 -0.66 -2.63
N SER A 19 2.07 -1.59 -3.11
CA SER A 19 1.70 -1.69 -4.53
C SER A 19 0.19 -1.71 -4.69
N ALA A 20 -0.31 -1.05 -5.73
CA ALA A 20 -1.73 -0.93 -5.98
C ALA A 20 -2.01 -0.72 -7.46
N HIS A 21 -3.23 -1.07 -7.89
CA HIS A 21 -3.76 -0.51 -9.12
C HIS A 21 -4.05 0.98 -8.98
N ILE A 22 -4.03 1.72 -10.08
CA ILE A 22 -4.37 3.15 -10.13
C ILE A 22 -5.70 3.39 -9.39
N ASP A 23 -5.76 4.44 -8.63
CA ASP A 23 -6.92 4.83 -7.82
C ASP A 23 -7.38 3.83 -6.75
N SER A 24 -6.62 2.79 -6.41
CA SER A 24 -6.95 1.89 -5.30
C SER A 24 -6.67 2.48 -3.91
N GLY A 25 -6.00 3.65 -3.84
CA GLY A 25 -5.72 4.39 -2.61
C GLY A 25 -4.36 4.07 -2.00
N LYS A 26 -3.36 3.78 -2.83
CA LYS A 26 -1.96 3.54 -2.42
C LYS A 26 -1.41 4.72 -1.60
N THR A 27 -1.38 5.91 -2.18
CA THR A 27 -0.87 7.13 -1.52
C THR A 27 -1.64 7.44 -0.24
N THR A 28 -2.96 7.28 -0.24
CA THR A 28 -3.77 7.46 0.98
C THR A 28 -3.38 6.50 2.09
N LEU A 29 -3.10 5.24 1.77
CA LEU A 29 -2.63 4.26 2.77
C LEU A 29 -1.25 4.64 3.31
N SER A 30 -0.31 5.00 2.44
CA SER A 30 1.04 5.42 2.83
C SER A 30 0.99 6.63 3.78
N GLU A 31 0.24 7.67 3.43
CA GLU A 31 0.04 8.86 4.27
C GLU A 31 -0.58 8.50 5.64
N ARG A 32 -1.54 7.58 5.68
CA ARG A 32 -2.13 7.10 6.94
C ARG A 32 -1.14 6.35 7.81
N ILE A 33 -0.31 5.49 7.23
CA ILE A 33 0.75 4.80 7.97
C ILE A 33 1.72 5.82 8.57
N LEU A 34 2.18 6.79 7.79
CA LEU A 34 3.10 7.84 8.27
C LEU A 34 2.46 8.70 9.37
N PHE A 35 1.18 8.99 9.27
CA PHE A 35 0.46 9.75 10.28
C PHE A 35 0.33 8.96 11.59
N TYR A 36 -0.12 7.71 11.56
CA TYR A 36 -0.31 6.91 12.76
C TYR A 36 1.00 6.51 13.43
N THR A 37 2.11 6.48 12.69
CA THR A 37 3.46 6.29 13.25
C THR A 37 4.09 7.59 13.74
N GLY A 38 3.38 8.72 13.67
CA GLY A 38 3.85 10.03 14.14
C GLY A 38 4.94 10.66 13.26
N LYS A 39 5.19 10.10 12.06
CA LYS A 39 6.18 10.64 11.13
C LYS A 39 5.74 11.95 10.49
N ILE A 40 4.44 12.08 10.20
CA ILE A 40 3.81 13.31 9.73
C ILE A 40 2.70 13.75 10.70
N HIS A 41 2.49 15.03 10.81
CA HIS A 41 1.50 15.61 11.75
C HIS A 41 0.16 15.91 11.09
N LYS A 42 0.10 15.90 9.77
CA LYS A 42 -1.09 16.19 8.99
C LYS A 42 -1.15 15.25 7.79
N ILE A 43 -2.34 14.76 7.49
CA ILE A 43 -2.58 13.94 6.30
C ILE A 43 -2.90 14.89 5.16
N GLU A 44 -2.12 14.81 4.07
CA GLU A 44 -2.40 15.53 2.83
C GLU A 44 -3.10 14.60 1.84
N GLU A 45 -4.16 15.09 1.22
CA GLU A 45 -4.90 14.34 0.20
C GLU A 45 -4.26 14.55 -1.18
N VAL A 46 -4.18 13.49 -1.99
CA VAL A 46 -3.63 13.53 -3.37
C VAL A 46 -4.29 14.60 -4.25
N LYS A 47 -5.53 14.98 -3.94
CA LYS A 47 -6.32 16.03 -4.63
C LYS A 47 -6.78 17.13 -3.68
N GLY A 48 -6.02 17.39 -2.63
CA GLY A 48 -6.41 18.37 -1.61
C GLY A 48 -6.47 19.80 -2.17
N LYS A 49 -7.42 20.57 -1.67
CA LYS A 49 -7.62 22.00 -2.00
C LYS A 49 -6.46 22.90 -1.56
N SER A 50 -5.49 22.35 -0.82
CA SER A 50 -4.36 23.10 -0.23
C SER A 50 -3.18 23.30 -1.18
N GLY A 51 -3.14 22.65 -2.34
CA GLY A 51 -2.02 22.77 -3.30
C GLY A 51 -0.72 22.10 -2.83
N VAL A 52 -0.73 21.45 -1.67
CA VAL A 52 0.40 20.66 -1.13
C VAL A 52 0.11 19.20 -1.46
N GLY A 53 0.96 18.57 -2.27
CA GLY A 53 0.81 17.14 -2.61
C GLY A 53 1.17 16.21 -1.46
N ALA A 54 0.90 14.91 -1.62
CA ALA A 54 1.23 13.89 -0.63
C ALA A 54 2.74 13.83 -0.35
N THR A 55 3.11 13.48 0.88
CA THR A 55 4.52 13.43 1.33
C THR A 55 5.38 12.47 0.50
N MET A 56 4.78 11.39 -0.02
CA MET A 56 5.47 10.39 -0.83
C MET A 56 5.61 10.79 -2.30
N ASP A 57 4.83 11.76 -2.78
CA ASP A 57 4.88 12.22 -4.18
C ASP A 57 5.98 13.29 -4.32
N SER A 58 7.18 12.89 -4.75
CA SER A 58 8.36 13.75 -4.79
C SER A 58 8.46 14.62 -6.04
N MET A 59 7.81 14.23 -7.15
CA MET A 59 7.85 14.93 -8.43
C MET A 59 6.59 15.78 -8.62
N ASP A 60 6.73 16.98 -9.21
CA ASP A 60 5.59 17.85 -9.52
C ASP A 60 4.58 17.15 -10.45
N LEU A 61 5.06 16.32 -11.38
CA LEU A 61 4.22 15.54 -12.29
C LEU A 61 3.42 14.46 -11.54
N GLU A 62 3.97 13.86 -10.49
CA GLU A 62 3.26 12.90 -9.63
C GLU A 62 2.13 13.59 -8.88
N ARG A 63 2.40 14.78 -8.33
CA ARG A 63 1.42 15.60 -7.62
C ARG A 63 0.28 16.05 -8.54
N GLU A 64 0.61 16.49 -9.76
CA GLU A 64 -0.36 16.95 -10.74
C GLU A 64 -1.28 15.81 -11.23
N LYS A 65 -0.69 14.66 -11.54
CA LYS A 65 -1.42 13.50 -12.09
C LYS A 65 -1.97 12.55 -11.04
N GLY A 66 -1.50 12.63 -9.79
CA GLY A 66 -1.88 11.74 -8.70
C GLY A 66 -1.46 10.28 -8.93
N ILE A 67 -0.33 10.07 -9.60
CA ILE A 67 0.26 8.76 -9.88
C ILE A 67 1.72 8.73 -9.44
N THR A 68 2.18 7.62 -8.88
CA THR A 68 3.60 7.41 -8.56
C THR A 68 4.37 7.02 -9.80
N ILE A 69 5.39 7.78 -10.14
CA ILE A 69 6.27 7.56 -11.30
C ILE A 69 7.59 6.92 -10.86
N GLN A 70 8.16 7.41 -9.78
CA GLN A 70 9.43 6.95 -9.23
C GLN A 70 9.23 6.30 -7.86
N SER A 71 9.98 5.24 -7.57
CA SER A 71 9.94 4.61 -6.24
C SER A 71 10.42 5.60 -5.18
N ALA A 72 9.53 5.97 -4.28
CA ALA A 72 9.85 6.81 -3.13
C ALA A 72 10.05 5.93 -1.90
N ALA A 73 11.07 6.23 -1.11
CA ALA A 73 11.33 5.54 0.15
C ALA A 73 11.25 6.53 1.31
N THR A 74 10.46 6.18 2.32
CA THR A 74 10.45 6.90 3.59
C THR A 74 10.49 5.91 4.73
N TYR A 75 10.86 6.36 5.93
CA TYR A 75 10.91 5.49 7.09
C TYR A 75 9.94 5.96 8.17
N CYS A 76 9.44 5.01 8.92
CA CYS A 76 8.70 5.24 10.16
C CYS A 76 9.12 4.24 11.23
N ILE A 77 8.78 4.55 12.47
CA ILE A 77 9.10 3.69 13.61
C ILE A 77 7.80 3.15 14.18
N TRP A 78 7.74 1.85 14.37
CA TRP A 78 6.61 1.19 15.02
C TRP A 78 7.13 0.24 16.11
N GLY A 79 6.88 0.57 17.37
CA GLY A 79 7.52 -0.11 18.49
C GLY A 79 9.03 -0.04 18.38
N ASP A 80 9.69 -1.19 18.37
CA ASP A 80 11.15 -1.31 18.24
C ASP A 80 11.62 -1.47 16.79
N TYR A 81 10.69 -1.47 15.82
CA TYR A 81 11.03 -1.70 14.42
C TYR A 81 11.18 -0.40 13.65
N ASN A 82 12.20 -0.36 12.79
CA ASN A 82 12.36 0.66 11.77
C ASN A 82 11.79 0.13 10.45
N ILE A 83 10.71 0.73 9.99
CA ILE A 83 9.99 0.31 8.80
C ILE A 83 10.31 1.30 7.68
N ASN A 84 11.00 0.82 6.64
CA ASN A 84 11.17 1.55 5.40
C ASN A 84 9.97 1.26 4.49
N LEU A 85 9.15 2.26 4.26
CA LEU A 85 8.04 2.19 3.30
C LEU A 85 8.57 2.55 1.92
N ILE A 86 8.43 1.62 0.99
CA ILE A 86 8.84 1.80 -0.41
C ILE A 86 7.59 1.84 -1.25
N ASP A 87 7.25 3.05 -1.69
CA ASP A 87 6.12 3.26 -2.58
C ASP A 87 6.53 2.90 -4.02
N THR A 88 5.88 1.90 -4.60
CA THR A 88 6.21 1.41 -5.94
C THR A 88 5.24 1.97 -6.98
N PRO A 89 5.74 2.36 -8.16
CA PRO A 89 4.87 2.77 -9.26
C PRO A 89 3.80 1.71 -9.56
N GLY A 90 2.55 2.15 -9.70
CA GLY A 90 1.44 1.27 -10.07
C GLY A 90 1.25 1.10 -11.58
N HIS A 91 2.04 1.80 -12.41
CA HIS A 91 1.91 1.81 -13.86
C HIS A 91 2.77 0.72 -14.53
N VAL A 92 2.24 0.11 -15.59
CA VAL A 92 2.93 -0.98 -16.34
C VAL A 92 4.22 -0.50 -16.99
N ASP A 93 4.31 0.79 -17.31
CA ASP A 93 5.46 1.40 -18.00
C ASP A 93 6.72 1.50 -17.11
N PHE A 94 6.58 1.36 -15.79
CA PHE A 94 7.67 1.47 -14.83
C PHE A 94 8.15 0.11 -14.28
N THR A 95 8.15 -0.93 -15.11
CA THR A 95 8.48 -2.31 -14.72
C THR A 95 9.87 -2.44 -14.09
N ILE A 96 10.86 -1.70 -14.59
CA ILE A 96 12.24 -1.75 -14.07
C ILE A 96 12.33 -1.19 -12.65
N GLU A 97 11.65 -0.08 -12.36
CA GLU A 97 11.62 0.52 -11.03
C GLU A 97 10.91 -0.39 -10.02
N VAL A 98 9.81 -1.01 -10.42
CA VAL A 98 9.09 -2.00 -9.60
C VAL A 98 10.00 -3.20 -9.31
N GLU A 99 10.71 -3.74 -10.30
CA GLU A 99 11.60 -4.88 -10.12
C GLU A 99 12.79 -4.56 -9.19
N ARG A 100 13.36 -3.36 -9.29
CA ARG A 100 14.44 -2.90 -8.41
C ARG A 100 13.95 -2.82 -6.96
N ALA A 101 12.76 -2.24 -6.74
CA ALA A 101 12.16 -2.16 -5.42
C ALA A 101 11.90 -3.55 -4.83
N LEU A 102 11.30 -4.47 -5.60
CA LEU A 102 10.96 -5.82 -5.13
C LEU A 102 12.17 -6.64 -4.64
N ARG A 103 13.37 -6.37 -5.15
CA ARG A 103 14.60 -7.10 -4.74
C ARG A 103 15.03 -6.84 -3.29
N VAL A 104 14.64 -5.71 -2.74
CA VAL A 104 15.05 -5.29 -1.39
C VAL A 104 13.95 -5.41 -0.35
N LEU A 105 12.75 -5.86 -0.76
CA LEU A 105 11.59 -5.94 0.13
C LEU A 105 11.62 -7.20 1.00
N ASP A 106 11.35 -7.02 2.29
CA ASP A 106 11.04 -8.11 3.22
C ASP A 106 9.58 -8.55 3.11
N GLY A 107 8.70 -7.67 2.67
CA GLY A 107 7.28 -7.93 2.46
C GLY A 107 6.61 -6.81 1.67
N ALA A 108 5.37 -7.04 1.25
CA ALA A 108 4.60 -6.07 0.50
C ALA A 108 3.13 -6.01 0.92
N ILE A 109 2.52 -4.84 0.73
CA ILE A 109 1.09 -4.62 0.85
C ILE A 109 0.52 -4.46 -0.56
N LEU A 110 -0.36 -5.37 -0.96
CA LEU A 110 -1.12 -5.29 -2.21
C LEU A 110 -2.46 -4.62 -1.92
N VAL A 111 -2.59 -3.36 -2.32
CA VAL A 111 -3.81 -2.57 -2.10
C VAL A 111 -4.81 -2.87 -3.21
N LEU A 112 -5.98 -3.35 -2.84
CA LEU A 112 -7.07 -3.70 -3.74
C LEU A 112 -8.32 -2.85 -3.42
N CYS A 113 -9.08 -2.51 -4.44
CA CYS A 113 -10.35 -1.81 -4.26
C CYS A 113 -11.47 -2.84 -3.95
N ALA A 114 -12.27 -2.60 -2.90
CA ALA A 114 -13.39 -3.46 -2.53
C ALA A 114 -14.46 -3.59 -3.62
N VAL A 115 -14.55 -2.57 -4.51
CA VAL A 115 -15.50 -2.55 -5.63
C VAL A 115 -14.91 -3.20 -6.88
N ALA A 116 -13.67 -2.84 -7.26
CA ALA A 116 -13.06 -3.33 -8.50
C ALA A 116 -12.36 -4.70 -8.34
N GLY A 117 -11.86 -4.98 -7.14
CA GLY A 117 -11.14 -6.21 -6.83
C GLY A 117 -9.79 -6.32 -7.54
N VAL A 118 -9.47 -7.52 -8.00
CA VAL A 118 -8.22 -7.83 -8.72
C VAL A 118 -8.32 -7.37 -10.17
N GLN A 119 -7.46 -6.43 -10.55
CA GLN A 119 -7.37 -5.80 -11.87
C GLN A 119 -6.06 -6.19 -12.57
N SER A 120 -5.90 -5.83 -13.85
CA SER A 120 -4.75 -6.23 -14.68
C SER A 120 -3.39 -5.88 -14.07
N GLN A 121 -3.23 -4.68 -13.53
CA GLN A 121 -1.99 -4.27 -12.88
C GLN A 121 -1.72 -5.08 -11.60
N SER A 122 -2.75 -5.40 -10.82
CA SER A 122 -2.61 -6.28 -9.65
C SER A 122 -2.06 -7.65 -10.03
N ILE A 123 -2.48 -8.20 -11.17
CA ILE A 123 -1.98 -9.49 -11.69
C ILE A 123 -0.50 -9.38 -12.06
N THR A 124 -0.11 -8.29 -12.73
CA THR A 124 1.28 -8.09 -13.14
C THR A 124 2.20 -7.95 -11.94
N VAL A 125 1.84 -7.09 -10.98
CA VAL A 125 2.62 -6.86 -9.77
C VAL A 125 2.69 -8.14 -8.91
N ASP A 126 1.59 -8.87 -8.78
CA ASP A 126 1.57 -10.15 -8.06
C ASP A 126 2.52 -11.18 -8.66
N ARG A 127 2.55 -11.27 -9.99
CA ARG A 127 3.48 -12.16 -10.70
C ARG A 127 4.94 -11.79 -10.43
N GLN A 128 5.25 -10.50 -10.40
CA GLN A 128 6.59 -10.01 -10.05
C GLN A 128 6.93 -10.32 -8.59
N MET A 129 6.03 -10.08 -7.64
CA MET A 129 6.21 -10.44 -6.24
C MET A 129 6.48 -11.95 -6.07
N LYS A 130 5.76 -12.80 -6.79
CA LYS A 130 5.99 -14.25 -6.80
C LYS A 130 7.40 -14.60 -7.31
N ARG A 131 7.81 -13.96 -8.41
CA ARG A 131 9.14 -14.18 -9.02
C ARG A 131 10.28 -13.85 -8.05
N TYR A 132 10.12 -12.80 -7.24
CA TYR A 132 11.12 -12.37 -6.25
C TYR A 132 10.91 -12.97 -4.85
N GLY A 133 9.92 -13.84 -4.68
CA GLY A 133 9.65 -14.51 -3.40
C GLY A 133 9.16 -13.54 -2.30
N VAL A 134 8.60 -12.38 -2.66
CA VAL A 134 8.14 -11.38 -1.69
C VAL A 134 6.81 -11.81 -1.06
N PRO A 135 6.76 -12.05 0.27
CA PRO A 135 5.52 -12.29 0.97
C PRO A 135 4.64 -11.03 0.96
N ARG A 136 3.31 -11.20 0.99
CA ARG A 136 2.39 -10.07 0.88
C ARG A 136 1.11 -10.22 1.66
N LEU A 137 0.63 -9.09 2.14
CA LEU A 137 -0.72 -8.91 2.66
C LEU A 137 -1.57 -8.20 1.61
N ALA A 138 -2.80 -8.65 1.41
CA ALA A 138 -3.79 -7.94 0.62
C ALA A 138 -4.56 -6.97 1.52
N PHE A 139 -4.54 -5.67 1.20
CA PHE A 139 -5.32 -4.65 1.88
C PHE A 139 -6.50 -4.23 1.01
N ILE A 140 -7.72 -4.62 1.41
CA ILE A 140 -8.95 -4.31 0.68
C ILE A 140 -9.45 -2.95 1.16
N ASN A 141 -9.30 -1.94 0.31
CA ASN A 141 -9.61 -0.54 0.59
C ASN A 141 -10.96 -0.12 -0.03
N LYS A 142 -11.47 1.05 0.36
CA LYS A 142 -12.72 1.65 -0.14
C LYS A 142 -13.97 0.83 0.21
N MET A 143 -14.01 0.35 1.43
CA MET A 143 -15.14 -0.42 1.96
C MET A 143 -16.42 0.41 2.14
N ASP A 144 -16.29 1.74 2.12
CA ASP A 144 -17.35 2.75 2.20
C ASP A 144 -18.07 2.99 0.87
N ARG A 145 -17.59 2.45 -0.23
CA ARG A 145 -18.17 2.70 -1.55
C ARG A 145 -19.28 1.70 -1.89
N ALA A 146 -20.30 2.20 -2.61
CA ALA A 146 -21.37 1.36 -3.16
C ALA A 146 -20.80 0.22 -4.02
N GLY A 147 -21.26 -1.00 -3.80
CA GLY A 147 -20.78 -2.22 -4.45
C GLY A 147 -19.50 -2.82 -3.79
N ALA A 148 -19.07 -2.30 -2.63
CA ALA A 148 -17.95 -2.86 -1.90
C ALA A 148 -18.24 -4.28 -1.39
N ASN A 149 -17.43 -5.25 -1.80
CA ASN A 149 -17.58 -6.65 -1.40
C ASN A 149 -16.21 -7.31 -1.20
N PRO A 150 -15.69 -7.34 0.03
CA PRO A 150 -14.38 -7.90 0.32
C PRO A 150 -14.33 -9.41 0.11
N PHE A 151 -15.43 -10.14 0.31
CA PHE A 151 -15.47 -11.58 0.10
C PHE A 151 -15.31 -11.95 -1.38
N ARG A 152 -15.92 -11.16 -2.26
CA ARG A 152 -15.69 -11.28 -3.71
C ARG A 152 -14.22 -11.02 -4.06
N VAL A 153 -13.58 -10.03 -3.43
CA VAL A 153 -12.16 -9.74 -3.67
C VAL A 153 -11.28 -10.92 -3.21
N VAL A 154 -11.55 -11.51 -2.05
CA VAL A 154 -10.86 -12.72 -1.59
C VAL A 154 -11.03 -13.88 -2.57
N GLN A 155 -12.24 -14.06 -3.11
CA GLN A 155 -12.47 -15.07 -4.13
C GLN A 155 -11.67 -14.79 -5.40
N MET A 156 -11.60 -13.53 -5.84
CA MET A 156 -10.76 -13.14 -7.00
C MET A 156 -9.27 -13.36 -6.74
N LEU A 157 -8.76 -13.19 -5.52
CA LEU A 157 -7.38 -13.52 -5.15
C LEU A 157 -7.10 -15.01 -5.34
N ARG A 158 -8.06 -15.87 -4.97
CA ARG A 158 -7.95 -17.32 -5.15
C ARG A 158 -8.00 -17.73 -6.62
N GLU A 159 -8.97 -17.22 -7.37
CA GLU A 159 -9.23 -17.61 -8.75
C GLU A 159 -8.23 -17.01 -9.74
N LYS A 160 -7.97 -15.70 -9.65
CA LYS A 160 -7.15 -14.97 -10.63
C LYS A 160 -5.67 -14.99 -10.31
N LEU A 161 -5.31 -15.02 -9.02
CA LEU A 161 -3.92 -14.98 -8.58
C LEU A 161 -3.43 -16.32 -8.02
N ASN A 162 -4.30 -17.31 -7.91
CA ASN A 162 -3.98 -18.64 -7.35
C ASN A 162 -3.33 -18.53 -5.95
N HIS A 163 -3.92 -17.69 -5.09
CA HIS A 163 -3.53 -17.54 -3.70
C HIS A 163 -4.37 -18.40 -2.79
N ASN A 164 -3.77 -18.97 -1.75
CA ASN A 164 -4.51 -19.52 -0.61
C ASN A 164 -4.88 -18.36 0.34
N ALA A 165 -5.78 -17.48 -0.11
CA ALA A 165 -6.13 -16.26 0.60
C ALA A 165 -7.15 -16.53 1.71
N HIS A 166 -6.86 -16.01 2.92
CA HIS A 166 -7.76 -16.03 4.07
C HIS A 166 -7.89 -14.62 4.64
N LEU A 167 -9.04 -14.35 5.26
CA LEU A 167 -9.26 -13.10 5.99
C LEU A 167 -8.47 -13.12 7.30
N VAL A 168 -7.73 -12.05 7.54
CA VAL A 168 -7.07 -11.75 8.82
C VAL A 168 -7.97 -10.84 9.66
N THR A 169 -8.80 -10.04 9.01
CA THR A 169 -9.80 -9.18 9.64
C THR A 169 -11.16 -9.41 8.99
N TYR A 170 -12.23 -9.26 9.76
CA TYR A 170 -13.61 -9.41 9.29
C TYR A 170 -14.34 -8.06 9.32
N PRO A 171 -14.98 -7.60 8.25
CA PRO A 171 -15.66 -6.30 8.20
C PRO A 171 -16.98 -6.34 9.00
N ILE A 172 -17.27 -5.23 9.68
CA ILE A 172 -18.56 -4.97 10.34
C ILE A 172 -19.33 -4.02 9.44
N GLY A 173 -20.31 -4.56 8.70
CA GLY A 173 -21.06 -3.82 7.69
C GLY A 173 -20.26 -3.63 6.40
N ALA A 174 -20.89 -2.97 5.43
CA ALA A 174 -20.31 -2.61 4.13
C ALA A 174 -20.95 -1.33 3.63
N GLU A 175 -20.32 -0.68 2.66
CA GLU A 175 -20.80 0.56 2.03
C GLU A 175 -21.02 1.67 3.06
N ASP A 176 -22.17 2.34 3.04
CA ASP A 176 -22.57 3.38 3.99
C ASP A 176 -22.75 2.88 5.43
N GLN A 177 -22.89 1.56 5.59
CA GLN A 177 -23.00 0.90 6.91
C GLN A 177 -21.70 0.29 7.41
N PHE A 178 -20.59 0.54 6.74
CA PHE A 178 -19.28 0.10 7.20
C PHE A 178 -18.89 0.80 8.51
N LYS A 179 -18.79 0.04 9.61
CA LYS A 179 -18.52 0.56 10.96
C LYS A 179 -17.10 0.27 11.45
N GLY A 180 -16.45 -0.74 10.88
CA GLY A 180 -15.12 -1.15 11.31
C GLY A 180 -14.78 -2.59 10.93
N ILE A 181 -13.80 -3.13 11.62
CA ILE A 181 -13.29 -4.49 11.41
C ILE A 181 -13.13 -5.21 12.75
N VAL A 182 -13.24 -6.52 12.73
CA VAL A 182 -12.85 -7.43 13.82
C VAL A 182 -11.54 -8.09 13.42
N ASP A 183 -10.58 -8.09 14.33
CA ASP A 183 -9.34 -8.85 14.19
C ASP A 183 -9.62 -10.34 14.45
N LEU A 184 -9.07 -11.21 13.62
CA LEU A 184 -9.26 -12.66 13.73
C LEU A 184 -8.04 -13.40 14.28
N LEU A 185 -6.96 -12.68 14.63
CA LEU A 185 -5.71 -13.22 15.17
C LEU A 185 -5.60 -13.08 16.69
#